data_afaffccde3da67c3b070d1b63cf70577
#
_entry.id   afaffccde3da67c3b070d1b63cf70577
#
_cell.length_a   1.000
_cell.length_b   1.000
_cell.length_c   1.000
_cell.angle_alpha   90.00
_cell.angle_beta   90.00
_cell.angle_gamma   90.00
#
_symmetry.space_group_name_H-M   'P 1'
#
loop_
_entity.id
_entity.type
_entity.pdbx_description
1 polymer ?
#
loop_
_entity_poly.entity_id
_entity_poly.type
_entity_poly.pdbx_seq_one_letter_code
_entity_poly.pdbx_strand_id
1 'polypeptide(L)'
;QLSGSTVAAEGTAVVVPLLRSEEQLDAAIAAGVDEVELDWMEFVGLGKAFDRARAAGMRVTVATTRIGKPGEDSLVERIFRLEPDGILVRHFGALMRCLQQRDRGLAAKLHGDFSLNASNSLTTRYLLQLGLDSVTASFDLDEKQLFTMFEQVPANQVAVVAHHRIPTFHTEHCVYSHLLSNGRDYRSC
;
A
#
# COMPACT_ATOMS: atom_id res chain seq x y z
N GLN A 1 -20.76 -22.60 -10.18
CA GLN A 1 -21.44 -22.43 -8.88
C GLN A 1 -20.37 -22.12 -7.85
N LEU A 2 -20.28 -20.85 -7.43
CA LEU A 2 -19.41 -20.41 -6.34
C LEU A 2 -20.21 -20.59 -5.05
N SER A 3 -19.95 -21.66 -4.30
CA SER A 3 -20.52 -21.87 -2.98
C SER A 3 -19.97 -20.80 -2.04
N GLY A 4 -20.80 -19.83 -1.68
CA GLY A 4 -20.49 -18.84 -0.68
C GLY A 4 -20.57 -19.47 0.72
N SER A 5 -19.43 -19.77 1.33
CA SER A 5 -19.36 -19.91 2.77
C SER A 5 -19.00 -18.55 3.33
N THR A 6 -19.94 -17.93 4.02
CA THR A 6 -19.70 -16.77 4.89
C THR A 6 -18.73 -17.21 5.98
N VAL A 7 -17.45 -16.87 5.84
CA VAL A 7 -16.48 -17.03 6.89
C VAL A 7 -16.57 -15.78 7.77
N ALA A 8 -17.23 -15.92 8.93
CA ALA A 8 -17.13 -14.91 9.97
C ALA A 8 -15.65 -14.75 10.34
N ALA A 9 -15.07 -13.58 10.17
CA ALA A 9 -13.72 -13.30 10.60
C ALA A 9 -13.72 -13.26 12.14
N GLU A 10 -13.12 -14.24 12.78
CA GLU A 10 -12.79 -14.15 14.19
C GLU A 10 -11.56 -13.25 14.32
N GLY A 11 -11.72 -12.08 14.89
CA GLY A 11 -10.61 -11.15 15.13
C GLY A 11 -11.06 -9.71 15.35
N THR A 12 -10.25 -8.96 16.05
CA THR A 12 -10.43 -7.52 16.23
C THR A 12 -9.83 -6.78 15.05
N ALA A 13 -10.55 -5.80 14.50
CA ALA A 13 -10.02 -4.92 13.46
C ALA A 13 -8.80 -4.13 13.99
N VAL A 14 -7.74 -4.06 13.22
CA VAL A 14 -6.51 -3.34 13.55
C VAL A 14 -6.44 -2.07 12.72
N VAL A 15 -6.10 -0.95 13.36
CA VAL A 15 -5.83 0.32 12.68
C VAL A 15 -4.35 0.40 12.35
N VAL A 16 -4.02 0.44 11.07
CA VAL A 16 -2.64 0.57 10.58
C VAL A 16 -2.46 1.97 9.99
N PRO A 17 -1.66 2.85 10.61
CA PRO A 17 -1.41 4.17 10.07
C PRO A 17 -0.42 4.14 8.92
N LEU A 18 -0.75 4.87 7.83
CA LEU A 18 0.15 5.13 6.72
C LEU A 18 0.88 6.45 6.95
N LEU A 19 2.21 6.39 7.04
CA LEU A 19 3.08 7.49 7.46
C LEU A 19 3.89 8.02 6.26
N ARG A 20 4.01 9.35 6.16
CA ARG A 20 4.71 10.06 5.08
C ARG A 20 5.79 11.02 5.55
N SER A 21 5.99 11.14 6.85
CA SER A 21 7.01 12.02 7.43
C SER A 21 7.57 11.47 8.74
N GLU A 22 8.72 12.00 9.13
CA GLU A 22 9.38 11.67 10.40
C GLU A 22 8.49 12.03 11.60
N GLU A 23 7.78 13.18 11.55
CA GLU A 23 6.89 13.62 12.61
C GLU A 23 5.70 12.66 12.81
N GLN A 24 5.17 12.11 11.71
CA GLN A 24 4.13 11.08 11.78
C GLN A 24 4.67 9.79 12.39
N LEU A 25 5.90 9.41 12.06
CA LEU A 25 6.55 8.26 12.67
C LEU A 25 6.77 8.47 14.16
N ASP A 26 7.23 9.65 14.59
CA ASP A 26 7.39 9.98 16.00
C ASP A 26 6.07 9.88 16.76
N ALA A 27 4.98 10.37 16.16
CA ALA A 27 3.65 10.28 16.75
C ALA A 27 3.17 8.82 16.87
N ALA A 28 3.41 7.99 15.85
CA ALA A 28 3.04 6.58 15.86
C ALA A 28 3.83 5.80 16.95
N ILE A 29 5.12 6.06 17.07
CA ILE A 29 5.98 5.48 18.14
C ILE A 29 5.45 5.89 19.51
N ALA A 30 5.17 7.18 19.71
CA ALA A 30 4.65 7.71 20.98
C ALA A 30 3.27 7.13 21.34
N ALA A 31 2.46 6.82 20.33
CA ALA A 31 1.14 6.18 20.50
C ALA A 31 1.21 4.67 20.77
N GLY A 32 2.38 4.04 20.66
CA GLY A 32 2.56 2.60 20.87
C GLY A 32 1.87 1.74 19.81
N VAL A 33 1.91 2.18 18.54
CA VAL A 33 1.32 1.45 17.42
C VAL A 33 2.19 0.23 17.08
N ASP A 34 1.58 -0.94 16.89
CA ASP A 34 2.30 -2.20 16.60
C ASP A 34 2.68 -2.37 15.13
N GLU A 35 1.97 -1.70 14.22
CA GLU A 35 2.13 -1.87 12.78
C GLU A 35 1.97 -0.54 12.04
N VAL A 36 2.82 -0.29 11.05
CA VAL A 36 2.80 0.95 10.26
C VAL A 36 3.05 0.65 8.79
N GLU A 37 2.50 1.51 7.92
CA GLU A 37 2.82 1.57 6.51
C GLU A 37 3.68 2.81 6.23
N LEU A 38 4.85 2.63 5.62
CA LEU A 38 5.75 3.73 5.24
C LEU A 38 5.57 4.09 3.77
N ASP A 39 5.14 5.33 3.51
CA ASP A 39 4.90 5.90 2.17
C ASP A 39 5.83 7.12 1.94
N TRP A 40 7.12 6.86 1.75
CA TRP A 40 8.11 7.89 1.45
C TRP A 40 8.19 8.15 -0.05
N MET A 41 7.62 9.27 -0.51
CA MET A 41 7.45 9.58 -1.93
C MET A 41 8.74 9.51 -2.76
N GLU A 42 9.87 9.93 -2.21
CA GLU A 42 11.15 9.96 -2.93
C GLU A 42 12.14 8.90 -2.47
N PHE A 43 11.74 8.00 -1.58
CA PHE A 43 12.64 7.02 -0.96
C PHE A 43 13.84 7.65 -0.21
N VAL A 44 13.93 8.98 -0.16
CA VAL A 44 14.94 9.69 0.63
C VAL A 44 14.55 9.61 2.10
N GLY A 45 15.43 9.08 2.94
CA GLY A 45 15.15 8.87 4.36
C GLY A 45 14.36 7.61 4.70
N LEU A 46 13.79 6.89 3.70
CA LEU A 46 13.01 5.67 3.93
C LEU A 46 13.77 4.64 4.78
N GLY A 47 15.04 4.35 4.45
CA GLY A 47 15.83 3.39 5.23
C GLY A 47 15.95 3.78 6.70
N LYS A 48 16.21 5.07 6.98
CA LYS A 48 16.28 5.57 8.35
C LYS A 48 14.94 5.45 9.09
N ALA A 49 13.84 5.81 8.43
CA ALA A 49 12.51 5.69 8.99
C ALA A 49 12.16 4.21 9.26
N PHE A 50 12.52 3.32 8.34
CA PHE A 50 12.35 1.88 8.47
C PHE A 50 13.10 1.33 9.69
N ASP A 51 14.40 1.66 9.83
CA ASP A 51 15.23 1.22 10.94
C ASP A 51 14.68 1.72 12.29
N ARG A 52 14.19 2.96 12.35
CA ARG A 52 13.55 3.55 13.54
C ARG A 52 12.26 2.83 13.93
N ALA A 53 11.39 2.55 12.96
CA ALA A 53 10.16 1.80 13.23
C ALA A 53 10.45 0.38 13.73
N ARG A 54 11.41 -0.30 13.12
CA ARG A 54 11.86 -1.63 13.55
C ARG A 54 12.49 -1.61 14.94
N ALA A 55 13.32 -0.61 15.25
CA ALA A 55 13.91 -0.44 16.59
C ALA A 55 12.84 -0.18 17.67
N ALA A 56 11.71 0.43 17.31
CA ALA A 56 10.55 0.60 18.17
C ALA A 56 9.69 -0.68 18.30
N GLY A 57 10.06 -1.80 17.66
CA GLY A 57 9.34 -3.09 17.71
C GLY A 57 8.14 -3.20 16.80
N MET A 58 7.96 -2.26 15.86
CA MET A 58 6.82 -2.25 14.94
C MET A 58 6.99 -3.25 13.79
N ARG A 59 5.89 -3.81 13.31
CA ARG A 59 5.81 -4.43 12.00
C ARG A 59 5.75 -3.34 10.93
N VAL A 60 6.56 -3.46 9.90
CA VAL A 60 6.71 -2.41 8.90
C VAL A 60 6.34 -2.91 7.51
N THR A 61 5.32 -2.31 6.94
CA THR A 61 4.94 -2.42 5.54
C THR A 61 5.49 -1.22 4.76
N VAL A 62 6.11 -1.45 3.61
CA VAL A 62 6.66 -0.38 2.78
C VAL A 62 5.84 -0.24 1.50
N ALA A 63 5.40 0.98 1.18
CA ALA A 63 4.61 1.25 -0.01
C ALA A 63 5.49 1.33 -1.27
N THR A 64 5.04 0.73 -2.37
CA THR A 64 5.63 0.95 -3.70
C THR A 64 5.25 2.34 -4.22
N THR A 65 5.91 2.79 -5.27
CA THR A 65 5.46 3.98 -6.01
C THR A 65 4.03 3.76 -6.52
N ARG A 66 3.25 4.84 -6.65
CA ARG A 66 1.88 4.76 -7.18
C ARG A 66 1.87 4.55 -8.70
N ILE A 67 2.83 5.12 -9.39
CA ILE A 67 3.02 5.00 -10.83
C ILE A 67 4.41 4.41 -11.06
N GLY A 68 4.50 3.33 -11.80
CA GLY A 68 5.77 2.76 -12.25
C GLY A 68 6.17 3.37 -13.58
N LYS A 69 7.34 3.98 -13.65
CA LYS A 69 7.91 4.53 -14.88
C LYS A 69 8.97 3.60 -15.45
N PRO A 70 9.20 3.60 -16.75
CA PRO A 70 10.33 2.89 -17.36
C PRO A 70 11.66 3.30 -16.70
N GLY A 71 12.46 2.32 -16.30
CA GLY A 71 13.75 2.56 -15.65
C GLY A 71 13.71 2.77 -14.13
N GLU A 72 12.55 2.82 -13.50
CA GLU A 72 12.40 2.97 -12.04
C GLU A 72 12.33 1.62 -11.28
N ASP A 73 12.59 0.53 -11.94
CA ASP A 73 12.58 -0.82 -11.36
C ASP A 73 13.47 -0.95 -10.12
N SER A 74 14.56 -0.17 -10.07
CA SER A 74 15.47 -0.11 -8.94
C SER A 74 14.80 0.38 -7.64
N LEU A 75 13.68 1.08 -7.71
CA LEU A 75 12.94 1.53 -6.52
C LEU A 75 12.27 0.36 -5.81
N VAL A 76 11.67 -0.56 -6.55
CA VAL A 76 11.07 -1.78 -5.98
C VAL A 76 12.17 -2.68 -5.41
N GLU A 77 13.30 -2.80 -6.10
CA GLU A 77 14.47 -3.56 -5.60
C GLU A 77 15.03 -2.99 -4.28
N ARG A 78 14.95 -1.68 -4.09
CA ARG A 78 15.34 -1.06 -2.80
C ARG A 78 14.40 -1.49 -1.67
N ILE A 79 13.11 -1.63 -1.93
CA ILE A 79 12.14 -2.13 -0.95
C ILE A 79 12.51 -3.57 -0.56
N PHE A 80 12.80 -4.44 -1.53
CA PHE A 80 13.18 -5.82 -1.22
C PHE A 80 14.42 -5.93 -0.33
N ARG A 81 15.41 -5.03 -0.50
CA ARG A 81 16.62 -5.01 0.34
C ARG A 81 16.38 -4.59 1.78
N LEU A 82 15.28 -3.93 2.09
CA LEU A 82 14.90 -3.58 3.46
C LEU A 82 14.33 -4.79 4.21
N GLU A 83 13.95 -5.85 3.50
CA GLU A 83 13.30 -7.04 4.07
C GLU A 83 12.11 -6.67 4.98
N PRO A 84 11.11 -5.90 4.46
CA PRO A 84 9.98 -5.48 5.27
C PRO A 84 9.06 -6.65 5.62
N ASP A 85 8.23 -6.50 6.65
CA ASP A 85 7.20 -7.49 7.01
C ASP A 85 6.10 -7.54 5.95
N GLY A 86 5.83 -6.40 5.29
CA GLY A 86 4.85 -6.29 4.22
C GLY A 86 5.25 -5.31 3.12
N ILE A 87 4.63 -5.43 1.97
CA ILE A 87 4.74 -4.48 0.84
C ILE A 87 3.35 -4.03 0.44
N LEU A 88 3.09 -2.73 0.50
CA LEU A 88 1.86 -2.12 -0.01
C LEU A 88 1.98 -1.91 -1.51
N VAL A 89 1.33 -2.78 -2.27
CA VAL A 89 1.42 -2.86 -3.74
C VAL A 89 0.42 -1.91 -4.36
N ARG A 90 0.89 -0.94 -5.15
CA ARG A 90 0.07 0.16 -5.70
C ARG A 90 -0.26 0.05 -7.18
N HIS A 91 0.44 -0.78 -7.94
CA HIS A 91 0.18 -1.00 -9.35
C HIS A 91 0.59 -2.42 -9.80
N PHE A 92 0.03 -2.89 -10.91
CA PHE A 92 0.26 -4.25 -11.39
C PHE A 92 1.72 -4.56 -11.73
N GLY A 93 2.48 -3.58 -12.22
CA GLY A 93 3.91 -3.77 -12.47
C GLY A 93 4.69 -4.11 -11.20
N ALA A 94 4.40 -3.42 -10.08
CA ALA A 94 4.97 -3.76 -8.78
C ALA A 94 4.49 -5.13 -8.28
N LEU A 95 3.19 -5.47 -8.46
CA LEU A 95 2.67 -6.79 -8.11
C LEU A 95 3.45 -7.90 -8.81
N MET A 96 3.61 -7.82 -10.13
CA MET A 96 4.34 -8.83 -10.88
C MET A 96 5.78 -9.01 -10.41
N ARG A 97 6.47 -7.91 -10.07
CA ARG A 97 7.81 -7.98 -9.50
C ARG A 97 7.83 -8.61 -8.11
N CYS A 98 6.88 -8.27 -7.25
CA CYS A 98 6.77 -8.88 -5.92
C CYS A 98 6.52 -10.39 -6.03
N LEU A 99 5.65 -10.83 -6.96
CA LEU A 99 5.39 -12.25 -7.19
C LEU A 99 6.65 -12.99 -7.69
N GLN A 100 7.35 -12.42 -8.67
CA GLN A 100 8.63 -12.97 -9.13
C GLN A 100 9.68 -13.06 -8.02
N GLN A 101 9.71 -12.07 -7.13
CA GLN A 101 10.63 -12.08 -5.99
C GLN A 101 10.18 -13.06 -4.90
N ARG A 102 8.87 -13.29 -4.74
CA ARG A 102 8.32 -14.31 -3.84
C ARG A 102 8.80 -15.72 -4.26
N ASP A 103 8.83 -16.01 -5.56
CA ASP A 103 9.39 -17.26 -6.10
C ASP A 103 10.89 -17.41 -5.79
N ARG A 104 11.58 -16.32 -5.48
CA ARG A 104 13.00 -16.28 -5.09
C ARG A 104 13.22 -16.20 -3.58
N GLY A 105 12.14 -16.27 -2.78
CA GLY A 105 12.23 -16.32 -1.33
C GLY A 105 11.83 -15.06 -0.58
N LEU A 106 11.18 -14.08 -1.22
CA LEU A 106 10.61 -12.93 -0.52
C LEU A 106 9.57 -13.39 0.50
N ALA A 107 9.82 -13.12 1.78
CA ALA A 107 8.94 -13.49 2.89
C ALA A 107 7.85 -12.45 3.20
N ALA A 108 7.98 -11.22 2.69
CA ALA A 108 7.05 -10.13 2.94
C ALA A 108 5.63 -10.47 2.48
N LYS A 109 4.63 -10.09 3.30
CA LYS A 109 3.23 -10.13 2.88
C LYS A 109 2.95 -9.07 1.83
N LEU A 110 2.08 -9.36 0.86
CA LEU A 110 1.71 -8.44 -0.19
C LEU A 110 0.30 -7.90 0.06
N HIS A 111 0.22 -6.60 0.34
CA HIS A 111 -1.03 -5.90 0.58
C HIS A 111 -1.36 -5.03 -0.63
N GLY A 112 -2.53 -5.23 -1.24
CA GLY A 112 -3.01 -4.41 -2.34
C GLY A 112 -3.55 -3.08 -1.84
N ASP A 113 -3.03 -1.96 -2.34
CA ASP A 113 -3.54 -0.61 -2.04
C ASP A 113 -4.88 -0.36 -2.76
N PHE A 114 -5.67 0.60 -2.27
CA PHE A 114 -6.92 1.03 -2.92
C PHE A 114 -6.74 1.44 -4.39
N SER A 115 -5.54 1.84 -4.79
CA SER A 115 -5.19 2.19 -6.18
C SER A 115 -5.28 1.02 -7.16
N LEU A 116 -5.42 -0.21 -6.69
CA LEU A 116 -5.72 -1.38 -7.52
C LEU A 116 -7.22 -1.51 -7.86
N ASN A 117 -8.05 -0.56 -7.40
CA ASN A 117 -9.48 -0.46 -7.70
C ASN A 117 -10.30 -1.72 -7.34
N ALA A 118 -10.09 -2.24 -6.13
CA ALA A 118 -10.91 -3.32 -5.58
C ALA A 118 -12.31 -2.79 -5.21
N SER A 119 -13.17 -2.60 -6.22
CA SER A 119 -14.50 -1.98 -6.11
C SER A 119 -15.65 -2.99 -6.09
N ASN A 120 -15.37 -4.27 -6.14
CA ASN A 120 -16.36 -5.35 -6.04
C ASN A 120 -15.70 -6.68 -5.68
N SER A 121 -16.49 -7.65 -5.27
CA SER A 121 -16.02 -8.97 -4.83
C SER A 121 -15.28 -9.77 -5.91
N LEU A 122 -15.61 -9.58 -7.19
CA LEU A 122 -14.94 -10.29 -8.29
C LEU A 122 -13.51 -9.79 -8.45
N THR A 123 -13.32 -8.45 -8.52
CA THR A 123 -12.01 -7.84 -8.59
C THR A 123 -11.17 -8.17 -7.36
N THR A 124 -11.76 -8.08 -6.17
CA THR A 124 -11.07 -8.42 -4.92
C THR A 124 -10.59 -9.86 -4.90
N ARG A 125 -11.46 -10.82 -5.24
CA ARG A 125 -11.07 -12.24 -5.36
C ARG A 125 -9.99 -12.47 -6.41
N TYR A 126 -10.07 -11.81 -7.54
CA TYR A 126 -9.06 -11.91 -8.59
C TYR A 126 -7.69 -11.44 -8.10
N LEU A 127 -7.64 -10.29 -7.42
CA LEU A 127 -6.39 -9.75 -6.84
C LEU A 127 -5.79 -10.70 -5.78
N LEU A 128 -6.62 -11.27 -4.92
CA LEU A 128 -6.18 -12.28 -3.95
C LEU A 128 -5.67 -13.55 -4.64
N GLN A 129 -6.35 -14.02 -5.68
CA GLN A 129 -5.92 -15.18 -6.49
C GLN A 129 -4.60 -14.94 -7.23
N LEU A 130 -4.30 -13.70 -7.60
CA LEU A 130 -3.00 -13.34 -8.18
C LEU A 130 -1.85 -13.45 -7.18
N GLY A 131 -2.15 -13.53 -5.88
CA GLY A 131 -1.16 -13.74 -4.84
C GLY A 131 -1.02 -12.59 -3.84
N LEU A 132 -1.97 -11.65 -3.78
CA LEU A 132 -2.03 -10.71 -2.67
C LEU A 132 -2.55 -11.41 -1.41
N ASP A 133 -1.99 -11.08 -0.25
CA ASP A 133 -2.40 -11.61 1.05
C ASP A 133 -3.63 -10.86 1.59
N SER A 134 -3.75 -9.57 1.26
CA SER A 134 -4.93 -8.75 1.51
C SER A 134 -5.08 -7.65 0.47
N VAL A 135 -6.26 -7.02 0.41
CA VAL A 135 -6.56 -5.94 -0.54
C VAL A 135 -7.32 -4.84 0.17
N THR A 136 -6.93 -3.59 -0.05
CA THR A 136 -7.69 -2.42 0.42
C THR A 136 -8.82 -2.14 -0.56
N ALA A 137 -10.05 -2.15 -0.07
CA ALA A 137 -11.24 -1.80 -0.86
C ALA A 137 -11.15 -0.34 -1.35
N SER A 138 -11.72 -0.07 -2.53
CA SER A 138 -11.82 1.30 -3.02
C SER A 138 -12.58 2.17 -2.03
N PHE A 139 -12.07 3.37 -1.77
CA PHE A 139 -12.72 4.35 -0.90
C PHE A 139 -13.97 4.99 -1.54
N ASP A 140 -14.26 4.68 -2.80
CA ASP A 140 -15.49 5.12 -3.49
C ASP A 140 -16.71 4.25 -3.14
N LEU A 141 -16.50 3.14 -2.44
CA LEU A 141 -17.58 2.25 -2.02
C LEU A 141 -18.33 2.82 -0.82
N ASP A 142 -19.65 2.79 -0.89
CA ASP A 142 -20.49 3.06 0.26
C ASP A 142 -20.56 1.85 1.22
N GLU A 143 -21.15 2.08 2.40
CA GLU A 143 -21.30 1.06 3.45
C GLU A 143 -22.01 -0.20 2.93
N LYS A 144 -23.09 -0.05 2.17
CA LYS A 144 -23.89 -1.16 1.65
C LYS A 144 -23.10 -1.99 0.65
N GLN A 145 -22.31 -1.34 -0.20
CA GLN A 145 -21.45 -2.01 -1.17
C GLN A 145 -20.31 -2.77 -0.48
N LEU A 146 -19.73 -2.20 0.59
CA LEU A 146 -18.72 -2.87 1.41
C LEU A 146 -19.30 -4.11 2.10
N PHE A 147 -20.47 -4.04 2.71
CA PHE A 147 -21.12 -5.21 3.32
C PHE A 147 -21.41 -6.30 2.29
N THR A 148 -21.91 -5.94 1.11
CA THR A 148 -22.12 -6.90 0.01
C THR A 148 -20.81 -7.57 -0.42
N MET A 149 -19.70 -6.84 -0.41
CA MET A 149 -18.37 -7.42 -0.68
C MET A 149 -17.98 -8.42 0.40
N PHE A 150 -18.15 -8.09 1.69
CA PHE A 150 -17.80 -8.95 2.83
C PHE A 150 -18.61 -10.25 2.89
N GLU A 151 -19.82 -10.28 2.31
CA GLU A 151 -20.57 -11.52 2.15
C GLU A 151 -19.89 -12.53 1.21
N GLN A 152 -18.98 -12.08 0.35
CA GLN A 152 -18.40 -12.86 -0.73
C GLN A 152 -16.88 -13.00 -0.67
N VAL A 153 -16.22 -12.24 0.21
CA VAL A 153 -14.76 -12.23 0.40
C VAL A 153 -14.46 -12.32 1.90
N PRO A 154 -13.47 -13.11 2.33
CA PRO A 154 -13.08 -13.16 3.72
C PRO A 154 -12.70 -11.78 4.25
N ALA A 155 -13.37 -11.31 5.31
CA ALA A 155 -13.17 -9.97 5.85
C ALA A 155 -11.74 -9.73 6.37
N ASN A 156 -11.04 -10.78 6.81
CA ASN A 156 -9.64 -10.71 7.25
C ASN A 156 -8.62 -10.51 6.09
N GLN A 157 -9.09 -10.57 4.85
CA GLN A 157 -8.28 -10.29 3.66
C GLN A 157 -8.63 -8.94 3.01
N VAL A 158 -9.54 -8.17 3.63
CA VAL A 158 -9.95 -6.86 3.11
C VAL A 158 -9.68 -5.78 4.14
N ALA A 159 -8.91 -4.79 3.74
CA ALA A 159 -8.72 -3.55 4.49
C ALA A 159 -9.68 -2.47 3.99
N VAL A 160 -10.05 -1.53 4.85
CA VAL A 160 -10.89 -0.38 4.51
C VAL A 160 -10.18 0.90 4.95
N VAL A 161 -10.20 1.91 4.10
CA VAL A 161 -9.67 3.23 4.45
C VAL A 161 -10.61 3.90 5.45
N ALA A 162 -10.19 3.99 6.71
CA ALA A 162 -11.00 4.59 7.78
C ALA A 162 -10.88 6.12 7.81
N HIS A 163 -9.70 6.66 7.47
CA HIS A 163 -9.45 8.10 7.41
C HIS A 163 -8.39 8.41 6.36
N HIS A 164 -8.71 9.32 5.43
CA HIS A 164 -7.80 9.67 4.34
C HIS A 164 -8.14 11.05 3.78
N ARG A 165 -7.11 11.79 3.36
CA ARG A 165 -7.31 12.93 2.46
C ARG A 165 -7.41 12.38 1.04
N ILE A 166 -8.61 12.39 0.49
CA ILE A 166 -8.90 11.80 -0.83
C ILE A 166 -8.08 12.54 -1.90
N PRO A 167 -7.17 11.86 -2.62
CA PRO A 167 -6.48 12.45 -3.75
C PRO A 167 -7.46 12.60 -4.92
N THR A 168 -7.64 13.82 -5.39
CA THR A 168 -8.52 14.08 -6.55
C THR A 168 -7.88 13.59 -7.85
N PHE A 169 -6.56 13.72 -7.98
CA PHE A 169 -5.77 13.14 -9.08
C PHE A 169 -4.30 13.09 -8.69
N HIS A 170 -3.54 12.32 -9.44
CA HIS A 170 -2.09 12.24 -9.35
C HIS A 170 -1.50 12.69 -10.69
N THR A 171 -0.62 13.69 -10.67
CA THR A 171 0.06 14.18 -11.87
C THR A 171 1.56 14.07 -11.73
N GLU A 172 2.20 13.60 -12.78
CA GLU A 172 3.65 13.53 -12.93
C GLU A 172 4.20 14.74 -13.70
N HIS A 173 3.32 15.59 -14.23
CA HIS A 173 3.69 16.77 -14.99
C HIS A 173 3.38 18.04 -14.19
N CYS A 174 4.42 18.85 -13.95
CA CYS A 174 4.26 20.18 -13.37
C CYS A 174 4.22 21.25 -14.47
N VAL A 175 3.04 21.81 -14.73
CA VAL A 175 2.85 22.85 -15.74
C VAL A 175 3.70 24.09 -15.44
N TYR A 176 3.80 24.48 -14.17
CA TYR A 176 4.62 25.62 -13.77
C TYR A 176 6.10 25.40 -14.02
N SER A 177 6.63 24.25 -13.66
CA SER A 177 8.02 23.89 -13.92
C SER A 177 8.30 23.88 -15.44
N HIS A 178 7.38 23.32 -16.23
CA HIS A 178 7.52 23.25 -17.67
C HIS A 178 7.49 24.62 -18.37
N LEU A 179 6.55 25.49 -17.98
CA LEU A 179 6.33 26.77 -18.67
C LEU A 179 7.21 27.91 -18.16
N LEU A 180 7.50 27.94 -16.85
CA LEU A 180 8.11 29.09 -16.21
C LEU A 180 9.59 28.91 -15.86
N SER A 181 10.07 27.68 -15.67
CA SER A 181 11.43 27.43 -15.23
C SER A 181 12.25 26.51 -16.13
N ASN A 182 11.69 26.00 -17.21
CA ASN A 182 12.30 24.93 -18.01
C ASN A 182 12.79 23.75 -17.15
N GLY A 183 12.20 23.58 -15.99
CA GLY A 183 12.59 22.59 -15.00
C GLY A 183 12.20 21.18 -15.42
N ARG A 184 12.96 20.22 -14.91
CA ARG A 184 12.72 18.78 -15.15
C ARG A 184 11.88 18.13 -14.05
N ASP A 185 11.76 18.78 -12.92
CA ASP A 185 11.04 18.31 -11.74
C ASP A 185 10.51 19.49 -10.89
N TYR A 186 9.75 19.17 -9.84
CA TYR A 186 9.17 20.17 -8.93
C TYR A 186 10.22 20.99 -8.15
N ARG A 187 11.48 20.54 -8.04
CA ARG A 187 12.55 21.27 -7.33
C ARG A 187 13.05 22.48 -8.14
N SER A 188 12.75 22.49 -9.42
CA SER A 188 13.10 23.60 -10.29
C SER A 188 11.99 24.64 -10.45
N CYS A 189 10.94 24.55 -9.66
CA CYS A 189 9.89 25.56 -9.58
C CYS A 189 10.37 26.87 -8.95
#